data_114fffe1b02d3bf8ca68307360472f5b
#
_entry.id   114fffe1b02d3bf8ca68307360472f5b
#
_cell.length_a   1.000
_cell.length_b   1.000
_cell.length_c   1.000
_cell.angle_alpha   90.00
_cell.angle_beta   90.00
_cell.angle_gamma   90.00
#
_symmetry.space_group_name_H-M   'P 1'
#
loop_
_entity.id
_entity.type
_entity.pdbx_description
1 polymer ?
#
loop_
_entity_poly.entity_id
_entity_poly.type
_entity_poly.pdbx_seq_one_letter_code
_entity_poly.pdbx_strand_id
1 'polypeptide(L)'
;IFVVNRFIHHHGEIMLLIFLAITGLFMISLRERAIACRWEKLVLTLPVVGPFWRKVIIVRFTRLLSVLLGAGISLITALSVIAEATGSPVFSARLRQAEYQVRNGQSFAKTMREMNFFPPLAIQIITVGEEIGHLDQMLDKIADYYEADIDTAATRLTGLLEPVLIGFIGMVIGGFLIAVILPLFDLITTMPV
;
A
#
# COMPACT_ATOMS: atom_id res chain seq x y z
N ILE A 1 29.47 -16.73 22.78
CA ILE A 1 28.99 -17.66 21.72
C ILE A 1 28.22 -18.83 22.35
N PHE A 2 28.69 -19.47 23.43
CA PHE A 2 28.01 -20.59 24.07
C PHE A 2 26.64 -20.22 24.69
N VAL A 3 26.45 -19.00 25.20
CA VAL A 3 25.20 -18.55 25.82
C VAL A 3 24.12 -18.34 24.78
N VAL A 4 24.45 -17.79 23.61
CA VAL A 4 23.52 -17.51 22.48
C VAL A 4 23.06 -18.86 21.88
N ASN A 5 23.96 -19.80 21.68
CA ASN A 5 23.62 -21.11 21.11
C ASN A 5 22.68 -21.93 22.07
N ARG A 6 22.88 -21.85 23.39
CA ARG A 6 22.04 -22.50 24.38
C ARG A 6 20.64 -21.85 24.49
N PHE A 7 20.56 -20.54 24.25
CA PHE A 7 19.31 -19.80 24.28
C PHE A 7 18.46 -20.10 23.04
N ILE A 8 19.09 -20.21 21.86
CA ILE A 8 18.41 -20.53 20.60
C ILE A 8 17.89 -21.98 20.61
N HIS A 9 18.64 -22.95 21.13
CA HIS A 9 18.22 -24.35 21.18
C HIS A 9 17.08 -24.64 22.19
N HIS A 10 16.97 -23.85 23.26
CA HIS A 10 15.93 -24.09 24.28
C HIS A 10 14.65 -23.28 24.04
N HIS A 11 14.72 -22.18 23.29
CA HIS A 11 13.58 -21.33 23.01
C HIS A 11 13.26 -21.20 21.50
N GLY A 12 14.04 -21.84 20.63
CA GLY A 12 13.85 -21.78 19.18
C GLY A 12 12.49 -22.31 18.74
N GLU A 13 12.02 -23.39 19.34
CA GLU A 13 10.69 -23.95 19.08
C GLU A 13 9.57 -22.98 19.53
N ILE A 14 9.76 -22.37 20.70
CA ILE A 14 8.80 -21.38 21.24
C ILE A 14 8.79 -20.12 20.41
N MET A 15 9.96 -19.61 19.97
CA MET A 15 10.04 -18.46 19.07
C MET A 15 9.40 -18.75 17.71
N LEU A 16 9.58 -19.96 17.18
CA LEU A 16 8.99 -20.38 15.90
C LEU A 16 7.47 -20.52 16.02
N LEU A 17 6.98 -21.06 17.13
CA LEU A 17 5.54 -21.14 17.43
C LEU A 17 4.91 -19.75 17.62
N ILE A 18 5.60 -18.85 18.32
CA ILE A 18 5.14 -17.46 18.49
C ILE A 18 5.11 -16.73 17.14
N PHE A 19 6.15 -16.90 16.31
CA PHE A 19 6.18 -16.31 14.96
C PHE A 19 5.06 -16.86 14.06
N LEU A 20 4.83 -18.19 14.08
CA LEU A 20 3.72 -18.83 13.36
C LEU A 20 2.35 -18.37 13.90
N ALA A 21 2.20 -18.25 15.22
CA ALA A 21 0.97 -17.76 15.82
C ALA A 21 0.70 -16.29 15.47
N ILE A 22 1.71 -15.43 15.51
CA ILE A 22 1.60 -14.01 15.11
C ILE A 22 1.25 -13.91 13.64
N THR A 23 1.92 -14.69 12.76
CA THR A 23 1.66 -14.69 11.32
C THR A 23 0.26 -15.22 11.00
N GLY A 24 -0.16 -16.28 11.68
CA GLY A 24 -1.51 -16.84 11.55
C GLY A 24 -2.59 -15.89 12.04
N LEU A 25 -2.39 -15.27 13.22
CA LEU A 25 -3.32 -14.27 13.76
C LEU A 25 -3.40 -13.03 12.85
N PHE A 26 -2.28 -12.61 12.25
CA PHE A 26 -2.21 -11.52 11.29
C PHE A 26 -2.97 -11.85 10.00
N MET A 27 -2.81 -13.08 9.46
CA MET A 27 -3.57 -13.53 8.29
C MET A 27 -5.08 -13.63 8.55
N ILE A 28 -5.48 -14.13 9.72
CA ILE A 28 -6.90 -14.23 10.09
C ILE A 28 -7.50 -12.83 10.28
N SER A 29 -6.74 -11.92 10.89
CA SER A 29 -7.19 -10.54 11.12
C SER A 29 -7.40 -9.75 9.82
N LEU A 30 -6.64 -10.04 8.76
CA LEU A 30 -6.83 -9.44 7.44
C LEU A 30 -8.09 -9.93 6.71
N ARG A 31 -8.68 -11.05 7.13
CA ARG A 31 -9.86 -11.66 6.52
C ARG A 31 -11.19 -11.06 7.01
N GLU A 32 -11.18 -10.41 8.17
CA GLU A 32 -12.38 -9.74 8.72
C GLU A 32 -12.53 -8.32 8.17
N ARG A 33 -13.65 -8.03 7.48
CA ARG A 33 -13.96 -6.71 6.88
C ARG A 33 -13.85 -5.54 7.86
N ALA A 34 -14.19 -5.75 9.13
CA ALA A 34 -14.11 -4.73 10.16
C ALA A 34 -12.67 -4.36 10.53
N ILE A 35 -11.79 -5.34 10.55
CA ILE A 35 -10.35 -5.18 10.84
C ILE A 35 -9.65 -4.59 9.62
N ALA A 36 -9.97 -5.06 8.41
CA ALA A 36 -9.46 -4.50 7.15
C ALA A 36 -9.76 -3.00 7.02
N CYS A 37 -10.96 -2.55 7.43
CA CYS A 37 -11.32 -1.14 7.42
C CYS A 37 -10.48 -0.30 8.40
N ARG A 38 -10.13 -0.84 9.59
CA ARG A 38 -9.28 -0.15 10.57
C ARG A 38 -7.83 -0.06 10.09
N TRP A 39 -7.31 -1.15 9.53
CA TRP A 39 -5.96 -1.18 8.95
C TRP A 39 -5.84 -0.24 7.75
N GLU A 40 -6.83 -0.21 6.88
CA GLU A 40 -6.84 0.68 5.73
C GLU A 40 -6.87 2.15 6.16
N LYS A 41 -7.68 2.52 7.15
CA LYS A 41 -7.67 3.87 7.72
C LYS A 41 -6.29 4.23 8.30
N LEU A 42 -5.64 3.30 9.01
CA LEU A 42 -4.31 3.49 9.55
C LEU A 42 -3.27 3.69 8.42
N VAL A 43 -3.30 2.83 7.39
CA VAL A 43 -2.42 2.92 6.23
C VAL A 43 -2.61 4.25 5.49
N LEU A 44 -3.85 4.69 5.32
CA LEU A 44 -4.17 5.97 4.67
C LEU A 44 -3.71 7.20 5.48
N THR A 45 -3.49 7.07 6.78
CA THR A 45 -2.97 8.16 7.65
C THR A 45 -1.44 8.22 7.67
N LEU A 46 -0.74 7.17 7.21
CA LEU A 46 0.73 7.18 7.16
C LEU A 46 1.24 8.17 6.09
N PRO A 47 2.23 9.02 6.44
CA PRO A 47 2.62 10.14 5.57
C PRO A 47 3.26 9.73 4.22
N VAL A 48 3.79 8.51 4.12
CA VAL A 48 4.45 8.00 2.89
C VAL A 48 3.56 6.97 2.18
N VAL A 49 3.01 6.02 2.92
CA VAL A 49 2.24 4.89 2.38
C VAL A 49 0.82 5.32 1.99
N GLY A 50 0.22 6.24 2.77
CA GLY A 50 -1.16 6.71 2.55
C GLY A 50 -1.37 7.34 1.17
N PRO A 51 -0.57 8.34 0.77
CA PRO A 51 -0.67 8.94 -0.56
C PRO A 51 -0.44 7.94 -1.69
N PHE A 52 0.51 7.01 -1.53
CA PHE A 52 0.77 5.95 -2.50
C PHE A 52 -0.43 5.01 -2.66
N TRP A 53 -0.96 4.50 -1.54
CA TRP A 53 -2.12 3.60 -1.54
C TRP A 53 -3.37 4.26 -2.14
N ARG A 54 -3.57 5.55 -1.84
CA ARG A 54 -4.66 6.36 -2.44
C ARG A 54 -4.54 6.40 -3.97
N LYS A 55 -3.35 6.61 -4.53
CA LYS A 55 -3.10 6.61 -5.97
C LYS A 55 -3.43 5.24 -6.60
N VAL A 56 -3.02 4.15 -5.96
CA VAL A 56 -3.34 2.79 -6.41
C VAL A 56 -4.87 2.57 -6.50
N ILE A 57 -5.61 3.02 -5.50
CA ILE A 57 -7.09 2.92 -5.53
C ILE A 57 -7.67 3.77 -6.66
N ILE A 58 -7.16 4.99 -6.87
CA ILE A 58 -7.62 5.88 -7.95
C ILE A 58 -7.39 5.22 -9.31
N VAL A 59 -6.19 4.70 -9.56
CA VAL A 59 -5.86 4.01 -10.82
C VAL A 59 -6.81 2.83 -11.06
N ARG A 60 -6.96 1.95 -10.09
CA ARG A 60 -7.86 0.79 -10.21
C ARG A 60 -9.30 1.22 -10.50
N PHE A 61 -9.78 2.22 -9.79
CA PHE A 61 -11.11 2.77 -9.97
C PHE A 61 -11.29 3.36 -11.37
N THR A 62 -10.41 4.27 -11.79
CA THR A 62 -10.53 4.97 -13.08
C THR A 62 -10.35 4.03 -14.25
N ARG A 63 -9.43 3.05 -14.16
CA ARG A 63 -9.23 2.02 -15.20
C ARG A 63 -10.47 1.12 -15.35
N LEU A 64 -11.00 0.61 -14.23
CA LEU A 64 -12.21 -0.22 -14.27
C LEU A 64 -13.41 0.55 -14.78
N LEU A 65 -13.58 1.80 -14.33
CA LEU A 65 -14.71 2.63 -14.75
C LEU A 65 -14.61 2.98 -16.23
N SER A 66 -13.43 3.33 -16.75
CA SER A 66 -13.17 3.56 -18.17
C SER A 66 -13.57 2.35 -19.01
N VAL A 67 -13.11 1.15 -18.65
CA VAL A 67 -13.41 -0.09 -19.37
C VAL A 67 -14.91 -0.39 -19.37
N LEU A 68 -15.58 -0.24 -18.24
CA LEU A 68 -17.02 -0.52 -18.12
C LEU A 68 -17.85 0.49 -18.94
N LEU A 69 -17.52 1.78 -18.91
CA LEU A 69 -18.19 2.80 -19.71
C LEU A 69 -17.91 2.60 -21.20
N GLY A 70 -16.67 2.31 -21.57
CA GLY A 70 -16.29 1.98 -22.95
C GLY A 70 -17.01 0.74 -23.50
N ALA A 71 -17.37 -0.20 -22.62
CA ALA A 71 -18.22 -1.35 -22.96
C ALA A 71 -19.73 -1.01 -23.03
N GLY A 72 -20.12 0.25 -22.84
CA GLY A 72 -21.51 0.69 -22.90
C GLY A 72 -22.31 0.44 -21.61
N ILE A 73 -21.66 0.06 -20.51
CA ILE A 73 -22.33 -0.11 -19.22
C ILE A 73 -22.66 1.27 -18.65
N SER A 74 -23.88 1.43 -18.11
CA SER A 74 -24.30 2.69 -17.51
C SER A 74 -23.42 3.09 -16.33
N LEU A 75 -23.16 4.38 -16.15
CA LEU A 75 -22.35 4.91 -15.04
C LEU A 75 -22.79 4.40 -13.68
N ILE A 76 -24.10 4.37 -13.42
CA ILE A 76 -24.66 3.91 -12.14
C ILE A 76 -24.36 2.43 -11.92
N THR A 77 -24.55 1.60 -12.95
CA THR A 77 -24.24 0.16 -12.87
C THR A 77 -22.74 -0.07 -12.69
N ALA A 78 -21.92 0.67 -13.41
CA ALA A 78 -20.45 0.57 -13.29
C ALA A 78 -19.99 0.93 -11.86
N LEU A 79 -20.52 1.99 -11.26
CA LEU A 79 -20.21 2.38 -9.88
C LEU A 79 -20.58 1.30 -8.87
N SER A 80 -21.75 0.65 -9.03
CA SER A 80 -22.18 -0.45 -8.19
C SER A 80 -21.22 -1.65 -8.27
N VAL A 81 -20.86 -2.07 -9.48
CA VAL A 81 -19.91 -3.18 -9.72
C VAL A 81 -18.55 -2.90 -9.12
N ILE A 82 -18.03 -1.68 -9.33
CA ILE A 82 -16.71 -1.30 -8.80
C ILE A 82 -16.75 -1.23 -7.26
N ALA A 83 -17.84 -0.77 -6.66
CA ALA A 83 -17.99 -0.73 -5.21
C ALA A 83 -17.81 -2.12 -4.56
N GLU A 84 -18.19 -3.19 -5.27
CA GLU A 84 -18.00 -4.57 -4.82
C GLU A 84 -16.58 -5.10 -5.11
N ALA A 85 -16.00 -4.71 -6.24
CA ALA A 85 -14.72 -5.20 -6.74
C ALA A 85 -13.48 -4.49 -6.18
N THR A 86 -13.64 -3.30 -5.58
CA THR A 86 -12.49 -2.42 -5.26
C THR A 86 -11.54 -2.96 -4.19
N GLY A 87 -11.96 -3.93 -3.37
CA GLY A 87 -11.13 -4.50 -2.29
C GLY A 87 -10.80 -3.52 -1.14
N SER A 88 -11.27 -2.28 -1.20
CA SER A 88 -11.11 -1.22 -0.21
C SER A 88 -12.44 -0.95 0.49
N PRO A 89 -12.66 -1.40 1.73
CA PRO A 89 -13.91 -1.16 2.45
C PRO A 89 -14.22 0.32 2.64
N VAL A 90 -13.19 1.15 2.86
CA VAL A 90 -13.34 2.59 3.05
C VAL A 90 -13.77 3.27 1.76
N PHE A 91 -13.14 2.93 0.64
CA PHE A 91 -13.49 3.49 -0.66
C PHE A 91 -14.84 2.97 -1.16
N SER A 92 -15.12 1.66 -0.98
CA SER A 92 -16.41 1.05 -1.33
C SER A 92 -17.60 1.75 -0.66
N ALA A 93 -17.49 2.05 0.63
CA ALA A 93 -18.55 2.76 1.36
C ALA A 93 -18.80 4.16 0.78
N ARG A 94 -17.74 4.91 0.46
CA ARG A 94 -17.85 6.23 -0.19
C ARG A 94 -18.43 6.12 -1.60
N LEU A 95 -18.03 5.09 -2.35
CA LEU A 95 -18.49 4.89 -3.71
C LEU A 95 -19.99 4.53 -3.77
N ARG A 96 -20.50 3.76 -2.81
CA ARG A 96 -21.95 3.50 -2.68
C ARG A 96 -22.74 4.78 -2.40
N GLN A 97 -22.19 5.68 -1.59
CA GLN A 97 -22.80 7.00 -1.37
C GLN A 97 -22.79 7.83 -2.64
N ALA A 98 -21.68 7.80 -3.39
CA ALA A 98 -21.55 8.47 -4.68
C ALA A 98 -22.54 7.93 -5.73
N GLU A 99 -22.69 6.60 -5.82
CA GLU A 99 -23.69 5.94 -6.66
C GLU A 99 -25.10 6.46 -6.37
N TYR A 100 -25.47 6.56 -5.08
CA TYR A 100 -26.76 7.09 -4.68
C TYR A 100 -26.98 8.55 -5.10
N GLN A 101 -25.96 9.40 -4.97
CA GLN A 101 -26.03 10.80 -5.39
C GLN A 101 -26.18 10.94 -6.91
N VAL A 102 -25.38 10.18 -7.69
CA VAL A 102 -25.49 10.18 -9.15
C VAL A 102 -26.85 9.64 -9.62
N ARG A 103 -27.38 8.61 -8.97
CA ARG A 103 -28.71 8.06 -9.25
C ARG A 103 -29.82 9.07 -9.02
N ASN A 104 -29.63 10.00 -8.09
CA ASN A 104 -30.54 11.12 -7.82
C ASN A 104 -30.30 12.35 -8.73
N GLY A 105 -29.50 12.20 -9.80
CA GLY A 105 -29.28 13.23 -10.79
C GLY A 105 -28.18 14.24 -10.44
N GLN A 106 -27.37 13.98 -9.40
CA GLN A 106 -26.21 14.82 -9.13
C GLN A 106 -25.10 14.55 -10.17
N SER A 107 -24.39 15.61 -10.60
CA SER A 107 -23.26 15.49 -11.50
C SER A 107 -22.20 14.57 -10.90
N PHE A 108 -21.64 13.69 -11.74
CA PHE A 108 -20.61 12.75 -11.32
C PHE A 108 -19.34 13.48 -10.84
N ALA A 109 -18.90 14.51 -11.56
CA ALA A 109 -17.75 15.33 -11.18
C ALA A 109 -17.95 16.00 -9.82
N LYS A 110 -19.15 16.54 -9.56
CA LYS A 110 -19.50 17.13 -8.27
C LYS A 110 -19.45 16.09 -7.17
N THR A 111 -20.04 14.93 -7.40
CA THR A 111 -20.05 13.81 -6.45
C THR A 111 -18.62 13.33 -6.11
N MET A 112 -17.75 13.17 -7.12
CA MET A 112 -16.34 12.78 -6.91
C MET A 112 -15.57 13.85 -6.12
N ARG A 113 -15.89 15.12 -6.32
CA ARG A 113 -15.30 16.23 -5.54
C ARG A 113 -15.71 16.17 -4.07
N GLU A 114 -16.98 15.93 -3.79
CA GLU A 114 -17.53 15.83 -2.44
C GLU A 114 -16.99 14.61 -1.66
N MET A 115 -16.63 13.52 -2.36
CA MET A 115 -15.95 12.38 -1.76
C MET A 115 -14.62 12.75 -1.08
N ASN A 116 -14.00 13.86 -1.48
CA ASN A 116 -12.71 14.33 -0.96
C ASN A 116 -11.60 13.25 -0.97
N PHE A 117 -11.65 12.40 -2.00
CA PHE A 117 -10.72 11.30 -2.21
C PHE A 117 -9.80 11.53 -3.41
N PHE A 118 -10.31 12.18 -4.44
CA PHE A 118 -9.59 12.43 -5.69
C PHE A 118 -8.77 13.71 -5.62
N PRO A 119 -7.55 13.72 -6.21
CA PRO A 119 -6.76 14.94 -6.37
C PRO A 119 -7.47 15.94 -7.28
N PRO A 120 -7.19 17.25 -7.12
CA PRO A 120 -7.84 18.30 -7.93
C PRO A 120 -7.74 18.11 -9.44
N LEU A 121 -6.59 17.64 -9.92
CA LEU A 121 -6.36 17.34 -11.34
C LEU A 121 -7.33 16.27 -11.87
N ALA A 122 -7.50 15.15 -11.11
CA ALA A 122 -8.44 14.11 -11.50
C ALA A 122 -9.88 14.65 -11.60
N ILE A 123 -10.29 15.48 -10.64
CA ILE A 123 -11.62 16.11 -10.65
C ILE A 123 -11.81 17.02 -11.87
N GLN A 124 -10.79 17.80 -12.25
CA GLN A 124 -10.86 18.64 -13.45
C GLN A 124 -11.04 17.80 -14.72
N ILE A 125 -10.28 16.72 -14.87
CA ILE A 125 -10.37 15.84 -16.04
C ILE A 125 -11.76 15.14 -16.07
N ILE A 126 -12.27 14.68 -14.91
CA ILE A 126 -13.62 14.11 -14.81
C ILE A 126 -14.67 15.13 -15.22
N THR A 127 -14.55 16.40 -14.77
CA THR A 127 -15.50 17.47 -15.13
C THR A 127 -15.55 17.66 -16.63
N VAL A 128 -14.39 17.78 -17.27
CA VAL A 128 -14.32 17.92 -18.74
C VAL A 128 -14.95 16.69 -19.43
N GLY A 129 -14.60 15.47 -18.96
CA GLY A 129 -15.16 14.24 -19.54
C GLY A 129 -16.67 14.13 -19.43
N GLU A 130 -17.26 14.60 -18.32
CA GLU A 130 -18.70 14.64 -18.14
C GLU A 130 -19.36 15.67 -19.05
N GLU A 131 -18.77 16.87 -19.20
CA GLU A 131 -19.28 17.95 -20.06
C GLU A 131 -19.29 17.58 -21.55
N ILE A 132 -18.24 16.88 -22.03
CA ILE A 132 -18.12 16.49 -23.45
C ILE A 132 -18.74 15.12 -23.76
N GLY A 133 -19.20 14.38 -22.72
CA GLY A 133 -19.78 13.04 -22.88
C GLY A 133 -18.77 11.93 -23.19
N HIS A 134 -17.46 12.17 -23.00
CA HIS A 134 -16.37 11.20 -23.20
C HIS A 134 -15.68 10.85 -21.89
N LEU A 135 -16.49 10.49 -20.90
CA LEU A 135 -15.98 10.19 -19.55
C LEU A 135 -15.05 8.97 -19.54
N ASP A 136 -15.33 7.97 -20.38
CA ASP A 136 -14.52 6.77 -20.57
C ASP A 136 -13.07 7.09 -20.93
N GLN A 137 -12.87 7.95 -21.95
CA GLN A 137 -11.56 8.36 -22.42
C GLN A 137 -10.81 9.22 -21.39
N MET A 138 -11.54 10.10 -20.71
CA MET A 138 -10.93 10.98 -19.69
C MET A 138 -10.50 10.19 -18.46
N LEU A 139 -11.27 9.18 -18.04
CA LEU A 139 -10.91 8.28 -16.96
C LEU A 139 -9.67 7.45 -17.31
N ASP A 140 -9.54 7.01 -18.55
CA ASP A 140 -8.35 6.30 -19.04
C ASP A 140 -7.09 7.18 -18.95
N LYS A 141 -7.19 8.46 -19.35
CA LYS A 141 -6.09 9.44 -19.17
C LYS A 141 -5.69 9.64 -17.71
N ILE A 142 -6.67 9.64 -16.79
CA ILE A 142 -6.38 9.73 -15.36
C ILE A 142 -5.62 8.48 -14.93
N ALA A 143 -6.06 7.29 -15.35
CA ALA A 143 -5.39 6.04 -15.02
C ALA A 143 -3.93 6.05 -15.51
N ASP A 144 -3.67 6.36 -16.76
CA ASP A 144 -2.32 6.42 -17.35
C ASP A 144 -1.41 7.40 -16.59
N TYR A 145 -1.92 8.57 -16.25
CA TYR A 145 -1.15 9.58 -15.52
C TYR A 145 -0.72 9.08 -14.13
N TYR A 146 -1.66 8.51 -13.37
CA TYR A 146 -1.35 8.03 -12.02
C TYR A 146 -0.62 6.70 -12.00
N GLU A 147 -0.73 5.84 -13.04
CA GLU A 147 0.12 4.65 -13.22
C GLU A 147 1.58 5.07 -13.35
N ALA A 148 1.89 6.01 -14.23
CA ALA A 148 3.26 6.53 -14.40
C ALA A 148 3.82 7.15 -13.12
N ASP A 149 2.98 7.82 -12.33
CA ASP A 149 3.36 8.41 -11.04
C ASP A 149 3.62 7.32 -9.98
N ILE A 150 2.84 6.23 -9.97
CA ILE A 150 3.06 5.05 -9.12
C ILE A 150 4.37 4.37 -9.47
N ASP A 151 4.65 4.14 -10.75
CA ASP A 151 5.87 3.50 -11.22
C ASP A 151 7.12 4.32 -10.85
N THR A 152 7.02 5.64 -10.99
CA THR A 152 8.07 6.57 -10.54
C THR A 152 8.31 6.46 -9.03
N ALA A 153 7.25 6.43 -8.24
CA ALA A 153 7.35 6.29 -6.79
C ALA A 153 7.92 4.92 -6.38
N ALA A 154 7.51 3.84 -7.05
CA ALA A 154 8.02 2.50 -6.83
C ALA A 154 9.51 2.41 -7.13
N THR A 155 9.95 2.99 -8.25
CA THR A 155 11.37 3.04 -8.63
C THR A 155 12.22 3.80 -7.59
N ARG A 156 11.71 4.93 -7.09
CA ARG A 156 12.39 5.68 -6.02
C ARG A 156 12.51 4.88 -4.73
N LEU A 157 11.46 4.16 -4.33
CA LEU A 157 11.48 3.30 -3.15
C LEU A 157 12.49 2.16 -3.30
N THR A 158 12.54 1.54 -4.48
CA THR A 158 13.52 0.48 -4.79
C THR A 158 14.95 1.01 -4.75
N GLY A 159 15.18 2.22 -5.26
CA GLY A 159 16.49 2.87 -5.19
C GLY A 159 16.98 3.16 -3.76
N LEU A 160 16.08 3.33 -2.81
CA LEU A 160 16.44 3.49 -1.39
C LEU A 160 16.79 2.17 -0.70
N LEU A 161 16.37 1.01 -1.25
CA LEU A 161 16.70 -0.29 -0.68
C LEU A 161 18.20 -0.60 -0.80
N GLU A 162 18.84 -0.17 -1.89
CA GLU A 162 20.27 -0.45 -2.12
C GLU A 162 21.16 0.14 -1.02
N PRO A 163 21.09 1.44 -0.65
CA PRO A 163 21.86 1.98 0.46
C PRO A 163 21.54 1.33 1.80
N VAL A 164 20.29 0.98 2.04
CA VAL A 164 19.88 0.30 3.27
C VAL A 164 20.47 -1.10 3.37
N LEU A 165 20.46 -1.87 2.27
CA LEU A 165 21.07 -3.19 2.22
C LEU A 165 22.59 -3.13 2.41
N ILE A 166 23.27 -2.18 1.75
CA ILE A 166 24.71 -1.99 1.91
C ILE A 166 25.04 -1.64 3.37
N GLY A 167 24.29 -0.72 3.98
CA GLY A 167 24.46 -0.34 5.38
C GLY A 167 24.23 -1.51 6.34
N PHE A 168 23.20 -2.32 6.09
CA PHE A 168 22.90 -3.51 6.89
C PHE A 168 24.01 -4.57 6.78
N ILE A 169 24.47 -4.88 5.55
CA ILE A 169 25.58 -5.82 5.33
C ILE A 169 26.86 -5.31 5.97
N GLY A 170 27.17 -4.00 5.83
CA GLY A 170 28.31 -3.38 6.47
C GLY A 170 28.28 -3.48 8.00
N MET A 171 27.10 -3.30 8.59
CA MET A 171 26.90 -3.45 10.04
C MET A 171 27.10 -4.90 10.49
N VAL A 172 26.57 -5.88 9.76
CA VAL A 172 26.74 -7.30 10.07
C VAL A 172 28.20 -7.73 9.96
N ILE A 173 28.86 -7.38 8.87
CA ILE A 173 30.29 -7.71 8.63
C ILE A 173 31.18 -6.99 9.65
N GLY A 174 30.95 -5.69 9.90
CA GLY A 174 31.68 -4.91 10.89
C GLY A 174 31.52 -5.46 12.31
N GLY A 175 30.29 -5.82 12.70
CA GLY A 175 30.02 -6.46 13.97
C GLY A 175 30.70 -7.82 14.12
N PHE A 176 30.71 -8.62 13.04
CA PHE A 176 31.44 -9.91 13.04
C PHE A 176 32.95 -9.73 13.19
N LEU A 177 33.54 -8.77 12.47
CA LEU A 177 34.97 -8.46 12.58
C LEU A 177 35.34 -8.02 14.00
N ILE A 178 34.55 -7.14 14.62
CA ILE A 178 34.77 -6.70 16.00
C ILE A 178 34.69 -7.89 16.95
N ALA A 179 33.69 -8.76 16.80
CA ALA A 179 33.51 -9.93 17.64
C ALA A 179 34.66 -10.95 17.55
N VAL A 180 35.37 -10.99 16.41
CA VAL A 180 36.55 -11.86 16.22
C VAL A 180 37.83 -11.19 16.70
N ILE A 181 37.99 -9.89 16.45
CA ILE A 181 39.22 -9.15 16.75
C ILE A 181 39.35 -8.87 18.25
N LEU A 182 38.26 -8.55 18.95
CA LEU A 182 38.27 -8.26 20.39
C LEU A 182 38.91 -9.38 21.23
N PRO A 183 38.52 -10.67 21.10
CA PRO A 183 39.12 -11.77 21.84
C PRO A 183 40.60 -12.00 21.46
N LEU A 184 40.99 -11.69 20.22
CA LEU A 184 42.43 -11.81 19.80
C LEU A 184 43.32 -10.79 20.49
N PHE A 185 42.84 -9.55 20.66
CA PHE A 185 43.55 -8.54 21.42
C PHE A 185 43.66 -8.89 22.91
N ASP A 186 42.64 -9.45 23.51
CA ASP A 186 42.68 -9.92 24.91
C ASP A 186 43.71 -11.06 25.14
N LEU A 187 43.83 -11.95 24.17
CA LEU A 187 44.83 -13.02 24.22
C LEU A 187 46.27 -12.50 24.14
N ILE A 188 46.50 -11.47 23.33
CA ILE A 188 47.83 -10.88 23.16
C ILE A 188 48.24 -10.07 24.41
N THR A 189 47.28 -9.41 25.05
CA THR A 189 47.56 -8.60 26.26
C THR A 189 47.67 -9.41 27.55
N THR A 190 47.14 -10.66 27.57
CA THR A 190 47.15 -11.53 28.76
C THR A 190 48.31 -12.55 28.76
N MET A 191 49.19 -12.60 27.71
CA MET A 191 50.41 -13.42 27.78
C MET A 191 51.50 -12.66 28.52
N PRO A 192 51.85 -13.08 29.75
CA PRO A 192 53.02 -12.56 30.45
C PRO A 192 54.30 -13.03 29.72
N VAL A 193 55.16 -12.08 29.44
CA VAL A 193 56.53 -12.31 28.97
C VAL A 193 57.33 -12.99 30.11
#